data_23cfc4d4e22740ad3565c3061a33c08e
#
_entry.id   23cfc4d4e22740ad3565c3061a33c08e
#
_cell.length_a   1.000
_cell.length_b   1.000
_cell.length_c   1.000
_cell.angle_alpha   90.00
_cell.angle_beta   90.00
_cell.angle_gamma   90.00
#
_symmetry.space_group_name_H-M   'P 1'
#
loop_
_entity.id
_entity.type
_entity.pdbx_description
1 polymer ?
#
loop_
_entity_poly.entity_id
_entity_poly.type
_entity_poly.pdbx_seq_one_letter_code
_entity_poly.pdbx_strand_id
1 'polypeptide(L)'
;MAEWFKEFWPLALLLVAVTVGAVFMFRIAAKSSARHKRDFMAEEEYIKHLKALKEKYVPLTAEAIENAPDEELLEGVALGLQLFLQKQENDEKAFEELSDAKKFIYILDILESDKTLGNFFRSNSPILKTRLVPALEAIGAVKRLSEIKRIALMFDDRDETVSFSEKEIAALDEKLSDEGLLSEIKLAGAKYIKENPKMFI
;
A
#
# COMPACT_ATOMS: atom_id res chain seq x y z
N MET A 1 -21.87 59.34 -31.36
CA MET A 1 -21.94 58.16 -30.43
C MET A 1 -21.43 56.83 -31.02
N ALA A 2 -21.56 56.57 -32.30
CA ALA A 2 -21.15 55.32 -32.92
C ALA A 2 -19.62 55.17 -33.08
N GLU A 3 -18.83 56.22 -33.21
CA GLU A 3 -17.36 56.15 -33.36
C GLU A 3 -16.66 55.85 -32.04
N TRP A 4 -17.12 56.41 -30.95
CA TRP A 4 -16.59 56.13 -29.61
C TRP A 4 -16.72 54.65 -29.22
N PHE A 5 -17.81 53.99 -29.62
CA PHE A 5 -18.04 52.57 -29.38
C PHE A 5 -17.06 51.66 -30.16
N LYS A 6 -16.65 52.08 -31.37
CA LYS A 6 -15.70 51.31 -32.19
C LYS A 6 -14.27 51.33 -31.64
N GLU A 7 -13.85 52.44 -31.03
CA GLU A 7 -12.50 52.58 -30.44
C GLU A 7 -12.36 51.82 -29.13
N PHE A 8 -13.39 51.76 -28.30
CA PHE A 8 -13.32 51.14 -26.96
C PHE A 8 -13.76 49.67 -26.92
N TRP A 9 -14.39 49.13 -27.97
CA TRP A 9 -14.82 47.74 -28.05
C TRP A 9 -13.67 46.71 -27.87
N PRO A 10 -12.49 46.87 -28.48
CA PRO A 10 -11.37 45.96 -28.27
C PRO A 10 -10.88 45.94 -26.83
N LEU A 11 -10.85 47.11 -26.16
CA LEU A 11 -10.46 47.22 -24.74
C LEU A 11 -11.47 46.56 -23.83
N ALA A 12 -12.76 46.67 -24.09
CA ALA A 12 -13.82 45.99 -23.33
C ALA A 12 -13.72 44.48 -23.46
N LEU A 13 -13.47 43.95 -24.68
CA LEU A 13 -13.23 42.50 -24.90
C LEU A 13 -11.98 41.99 -24.17
N LEU A 14 -10.91 42.77 -24.19
CA LEU A 14 -9.66 42.42 -23.50
C LEU A 14 -9.89 42.37 -21.98
N LEU A 15 -10.64 43.32 -21.43
CA LEU A 15 -10.98 43.34 -20.00
C LEU A 15 -11.85 42.16 -19.59
N VAL A 16 -12.82 41.77 -20.42
CA VAL A 16 -13.63 40.57 -20.19
C VAL A 16 -12.76 39.31 -20.25
N ALA A 17 -11.88 39.18 -21.25
CA ALA A 17 -10.98 38.05 -21.38
C ALA A 17 -10.02 37.90 -20.17
N VAL A 18 -9.46 39.01 -19.69
CA VAL A 18 -8.58 39.02 -18.50
C VAL A 18 -9.37 38.65 -17.24
N THR A 19 -10.59 39.15 -17.09
CA THR A 19 -11.43 38.85 -15.93
C THR A 19 -11.83 37.36 -15.90
N VAL A 20 -12.24 36.80 -17.04
CA VAL A 20 -12.57 35.37 -17.17
C VAL A 20 -11.32 34.50 -16.89
N GLY A 21 -10.16 34.89 -17.45
CA GLY A 21 -8.88 34.21 -17.21
C GLY A 21 -8.49 34.24 -15.73
N ALA A 22 -8.62 35.37 -15.07
CA ALA A 22 -8.33 35.50 -13.64
C ALA A 22 -9.25 34.63 -12.77
N VAL A 23 -10.54 34.61 -13.06
CA VAL A 23 -11.51 33.76 -12.33
C VAL A 23 -11.18 32.26 -12.53
N PHE A 24 -10.80 31.87 -13.75
CA PHE A 24 -10.43 30.51 -14.07
C PHE A 24 -9.15 30.08 -13.34
N MET A 25 -8.12 30.94 -13.36
CA MET A 25 -6.87 30.71 -12.61
C MET A 25 -7.10 30.63 -11.10
N PHE A 26 -7.97 31.47 -10.56
CA PHE A 26 -8.32 31.44 -9.13
C PHE A 26 -9.02 30.14 -8.73
N ARG A 27 -9.92 29.62 -9.58
CA ARG A 27 -10.57 28.32 -9.36
C ARG A 27 -9.59 27.14 -9.39
N ILE A 28 -8.63 27.15 -10.32
CA ILE A 28 -7.58 26.13 -10.41
C ILE A 28 -6.70 26.18 -9.15
N ALA A 29 -6.25 27.35 -8.75
CA ALA A 29 -5.42 27.55 -7.56
C ALA A 29 -6.14 27.11 -6.27
N ALA A 30 -7.42 27.46 -6.11
CA ALA A 30 -8.23 27.04 -4.97
C ALA A 30 -8.40 25.51 -4.91
N LYS A 31 -8.63 24.86 -6.07
CA LYS A 31 -8.77 23.40 -6.15
C LYS A 31 -7.44 22.69 -5.85
N SER A 32 -6.32 23.23 -6.32
CA SER A 32 -4.98 22.70 -6.03
C SER A 32 -4.64 22.81 -4.54
N SER A 33 -4.88 24.00 -3.94
CA SER A 33 -4.66 24.22 -2.50
C SER A 33 -5.51 23.30 -1.63
N ALA A 34 -6.78 23.05 -2.01
CA ALA A 34 -7.65 22.14 -1.27
C ALA A 34 -7.17 20.67 -1.36
N ARG A 35 -6.57 20.26 -2.49
CA ARG A 35 -5.96 18.93 -2.64
C ARG A 35 -4.73 18.81 -1.74
N HIS A 36 -3.77 19.72 -1.85
CA HIS A 36 -2.58 19.71 -0.99
C HIS A 36 -2.91 19.70 0.50
N LYS A 37 -3.94 20.40 0.92
CA LYS A 37 -4.37 20.38 2.32
C LYS A 37 -4.93 19.01 2.73
N ARG A 38 -5.68 18.32 1.86
CA ARG A 38 -6.18 16.98 2.14
C ARG A 38 -5.04 15.95 2.22
N ASP A 39 -4.11 16.02 1.26
CA ASP A 39 -2.96 15.12 1.22
C ASP A 39 -2.09 15.30 2.46
N PHE A 40 -1.85 16.55 2.88
CA PHE A 40 -1.11 16.86 4.10
C PHE A 40 -1.81 16.36 5.37
N MET A 41 -3.15 16.53 5.47
CA MET A 41 -3.92 16.02 6.62
C MET A 41 -3.91 14.50 6.69
N ALA A 42 -4.02 13.81 5.53
CA ALA A 42 -3.92 12.36 5.46
C ALA A 42 -2.51 11.87 5.88
N GLU A 43 -1.46 12.55 5.46
CA GLU A 43 -0.08 12.25 5.86
C GLU A 43 0.13 12.46 7.39
N GLU A 44 -0.41 13.53 7.95
CA GLU A 44 -0.32 13.79 9.39
C GLU A 44 -1.06 12.72 10.21
N GLU A 45 -2.25 12.30 9.78
CA GLU A 45 -3.01 11.22 10.40
C GLU A 45 -2.27 9.89 10.31
N TYR A 46 -1.68 9.57 9.16
CA TYR A 46 -0.88 8.38 8.98
C TYR A 46 0.37 8.36 9.88
N ILE A 47 1.08 9.49 10.01
CA ILE A 47 2.22 9.59 10.93
C ILE A 47 1.79 9.40 12.39
N LYS A 48 0.63 9.94 12.79
CA LYS A 48 0.07 9.72 14.13
C LYS A 48 -0.27 8.26 14.36
N HIS A 49 -0.86 7.59 13.37
CA HIS A 49 -1.16 6.17 13.42
C HIS A 49 0.10 5.32 13.60
N LEU A 50 1.14 5.54 12.78
CA LEU A 50 2.41 4.83 12.91
C LEU A 50 3.08 5.06 14.28
N LYS A 51 2.99 6.28 14.85
CA LYS A 51 3.51 6.55 16.20
C LYS A 51 2.76 5.75 17.25
N ALA A 52 1.44 5.68 17.18
CA ALA A 52 0.62 4.90 18.11
C ALA A 52 0.94 3.39 18.00
N LEU A 53 1.07 2.86 16.78
CA LEU A 53 1.47 1.48 16.56
C LEU A 53 2.87 1.20 17.13
N LYS A 54 3.82 2.11 16.92
CA LYS A 54 5.18 1.98 17.46
C LYS A 54 5.18 1.93 19.00
N GLU A 55 4.45 2.82 19.65
CA GLU A 55 4.33 2.84 21.11
C GLU A 55 3.73 1.55 21.67
N LYS A 56 2.77 0.95 20.96
CA LYS A 56 2.04 -0.24 21.38
C LYS A 56 2.79 -1.55 21.09
N TYR A 57 3.49 -1.63 19.96
CA TYR A 57 4.07 -2.87 19.45
C TYR A 57 5.60 -2.91 19.40
N VAL A 58 6.31 -1.84 19.83
CA VAL A 58 7.79 -1.82 19.80
C VAL A 58 8.33 -1.37 21.17
N PRO A 59 8.90 -2.28 21.99
CA PRO A 59 9.11 -3.71 21.73
C PRO A 59 7.82 -4.53 21.79
N LEU A 60 7.74 -5.60 20.99
CA LEU A 60 6.61 -6.50 20.98
C LEU A 60 6.61 -7.40 22.23
N THR A 61 5.49 -7.51 22.91
CA THR A 61 5.30 -8.35 24.09
C THR A 61 4.14 -9.33 23.90
N ALA A 62 4.11 -10.42 24.69
CA ALA A 62 3.00 -11.39 24.67
C ALA A 62 1.67 -10.70 25.00
N GLU A 63 1.65 -9.83 25.98
CA GLU A 63 0.47 -9.07 26.38
C GLU A 63 -0.02 -8.14 25.26
N ALA A 64 0.90 -7.47 24.54
CA ALA A 64 0.56 -6.65 23.40
C ALA A 64 -0.09 -7.47 22.27
N ILE A 65 0.38 -8.69 22.01
CA ILE A 65 -0.20 -9.61 21.02
C ILE A 65 -1.60 -10.05 21.45
N GLU A 66 -1.76 -10.48 22.71
CA GLU A 66 -3.03 -11.01 23.22
C GLU A 66 -4.15 -9.97 23.20
N ASN A 67 -3.83 -8.73 23.61
CA ASN A 67 -4.81 -7.64 23.71
C ASN A 67 -4.95 -6.81 22.42
N ALA A 68 -4.23 -7.17 21.34
CA ALA A 68 -4.29 -6.43 20.09
C ALA A 68 -5.62 -6.64 19.35
N PRO A 69 -6.23 -5.57 18.77
CA PRO A 69 -7.22 -5.71 17.74
C PRO A 69 -6.64 -6.42 16.51
N ASP A 70 -7.42 -7.32 15.91
CA ASP A 70 -6.93 -8.10 14.76
C ASP A 70 -6.59 -7.22 13.55
N GLU A 71 -7.28 -6.10 13.38
CA GLU A 71 -7.07 -5.14 12.30
C GLU A 71 -5.73 -4.38 12.41
N GLU A 72 -5.14 -4.28 13.61
CA GLU A 72 -3.89 -3.55 13.84
C GLU A 72 -2.68 -4.48 13.98
N LEU A 73 -2.88 -5.73 14.39
CA LEU A 73 -1.80 -6.59 14.86
C LEU A 73 -0.78 -6.91 13.79
N LEU A 74 -1.23 -7.22 12.56
CA LEU A 74 -0.31 -7.50 11.45
C LEU A 74 0.59 -6.29 11.17
N GLU A 75 0.00 -5.10 11.00
CA GLU A 75 0.70 -3.86 10.73
C GLU A 75 1.65 -3.47 11.87
N GLY A 76 1.20 -3.63 13.13
CA GLY A 76 2.03 -3.33 14.32
C GLY A 76 3.26 -4.22 14.41
N VAL A 77 3.14 -5.52 14.16
CA VAL A 77 4.26 -6.46 14.14
C VAL A 77 5.19 -6.17 12.96
N ALA A 78 4.63 -5.94 11.78
CA ALA A 78 5.40 -5.60 10.58
C ALA A 78 6.19 -4.30 10.74
N LEU A 79 5.59 -3.26 11.36
CA LEU A 79 6.29 -2.01 11.69
C LEU A 79 7.52 -2.26 12.59
N GLY A 80 7.39 -3.14 13.59
CA GLY A 80 8.51 -3.53 14.43
C GLY A 80 9.65 -4.17 13.63
N LEU A 81 9.31 -5.06 12.68
CA LEU A 81 10.27 -5.70 11.77
C LEU A 81 10.91 -4.70 10.81
N GLN A 82 10.14 -3.78 10.24
CA GLN A 82 10.65 -2.69 9.38
C GLN A 82 11.67 -1.83 10.13
N LEU A 83 11.34 -1.40 11.35
CA LEU A 83 12.24 -0.60 12.19
C LEU A 83 13.50 -1.36 12.61
N PHE A 84 13.42 -2.69 12.77
CA PHE A 84 14.57 -3.53 13.00
C PHE A 84 15.48 -3.59 11.77
N LEU A 85 14.92 -3.87 10.59
CA LEU A 85 15.67 -3.97 9.33
C LEU A 85 16.34 -2.65 8.95
N GLN A 86 15.66 -1.52 9.09
CA GLN A 86 16.21 -0.18 8.80
C GLN A 86 17.43 0.19 9.64
N LYS A 87 17.67 -0.47 10.78
CA LYS A 87 18.85 -0.24 11.62
C LYS A 87 20.06 -1.11 11.24
N GLN A 88 19.86 -2.06 10.33
CA GLN A 88 20.93 -2.94 9.91
C GLN A 88 21.74 -2.30 8.77
N GLU A 89 23.03 -2.61 8.70
CA GLU A 89 23.90 -2.13 7.60
C GLU A 89 23.51 -2.76 6.25
N ASN A 90 22.95 -3.98 6.28
CA ASN A 90 22.46 -4.70 5.13
C ASN A 90 21.10 -5.30 5.48
N ASP A 91 20.05 -4.64 5.04
CA ASP A 91 18.65 -5.00 5.29
C ASP A 91 18.23 -6.31 4.59
N GLU A 92 18.75 -6.58 3.39
CA GLU A 92 18.51 -7.84 2.68
C GLU A 92 19.06 -9.04 3.45
N LYS A 93 20.30 -8.96 3.92
CA LYS A 93 20.91 -10.02 4.71
C LYS A 93 20.17 -10.20 6.03
N ALA A 94 19.85 -9.10 6.71
CA ALA A 94 19.10 -9.14 7.96
C ALA A 94 17.70 -9.74 7.77
N PHE A 95 17.02 -9.44 6.65
CA PHE A 95 15.75 -10.08 6.29
C PHE A 95 15.91 -11.58 6.08
N GLU A 96 16.97 -12.03 5.39
CA GLU A 96 17.27 -13.45 5.20
C GLU A 96 17.50 -14.21 6.52
N GLU A 97 18.03 -13.54 7.55
CA GLU A 97 18.27 -14.10 8.88
C GLU A 97 17.00 -14.16 9.76
N LEU A 98 15.91 -13.48 9.39
CA LEU A 98 14.64 -13.58 10.12
C LEU A 98 14.07 -15.01 10.04
N SER A 99 13.31 -15.41 11.08
CA SER A 99 12.51 -16.63 11.00
C SER A 99 11.45 -16.55 9.89
N ASP A 100 11.05 -17.69 9.33
CA ASP A 100 10.04 -17.69 8.26
C ASP A 100 8.72 -17.03 8.68
N ALA A 101 8.30 -17.22 9.94
CA ALA A 101 7.11 -16.57 10.47
C ALA A 101 7.21 -15.03 10.40
N LYS A 102 8.35 -14.46 10.79
CA LYS A 102 8.59 -13.01 10.71
C LYS A 102 8.64 -12.52 9.26
N LYS A 103 9.30 -13.28 8.38
CA LYS A 103 9.32 -12.99 6.92
C LYS A 103 7.92 -12.97 6.33
N PHE A 104 7.08 -13.94 6.69
CA PHE A 104 5.72 -14.02 6.18
C PHE A 104 4.89 -12.79 6.55
N ILE A 105 4.89 -12.40 7.83
CA ILE A 105 4.14 -11.21 8.27
C ILE A 105 4.65 -9.94 7.57
N TYR A 106 5.96 -9.78 7.43
CA TYR A 106 6.55 -8.66 6.72
C TYR A 106 6.09 -8.58 5.26
N ILE A 107 6.05 -9.72 4.55
CA ILE A 107 5.62 -9.79 3.14
C ILE A 107 4.12 -9.50 2.99
N LEU A 108 3.30 -9.97 3.92
CA LEU A 108 1.85 -9.71 3.89
C LEU A 108 1.53 -8.23 4.13
N ASP A 109 2.28 -7.55 4.96
CA ASP A 109 2.17 -6.11 5.17
C ASP A 109 2.56 -5.31 3.91
N ILE A 110 3.62 -5.72 3.23
CA ILE A 110 4.01 -5.12 1.94
C ILE A 110 2.89 -5.34 0.90
N LEU A 111 2.31 -6.53 0.82
CA LEU A 111 1.19 -6.80 -0.09
C LEU A 111 -0.01 -5.90 0.21
N GLU A 112 -0.35 -5.70 1.49
CA GLU A 112 -1.41 -4.78 1.90
C GLU A 112 -1.10 -3.33 1.49
N SER A 113 0.13 -2.90 1.68
CA SER A 113 0.61 -1.56 1.30
C SER A 113 0.56 -1.33 -0.21
N ASP A 114 0.91 -2.33 -1.01
CA ASP A 114 0.89 -2.29 -2.48
C ASP A 114 -0.54 -2.36 -3.06
N LYS A 115 -1.51 -2.80 -2.26
CA LYS A 115 -2.95 -2.90 -2.57
C LYS A 115 -3.32 -3.85 -3.70
N THR A 116 -2.38 -4.23 -4.55
CA THR A 116 -2.60 -5.12 -5.69
C THR A 116 -1.43 -6.09 -5.87
N LEU A 117 -1.70 -7.28 -6.39
CA LEU A 117 -0.65 -8.25 -6.75
C LEU A 117 0.24 -7.70 -7.86
N GLY A 118 -0.36 -7.01 -8.84
CA GLY A 118 0.39 -6.40 -9.93
C GLY A 118 1.46 -5.43 -9.42
N ASN A 119 1.13 -4.55 -8.46
CA ASN A 119 2.11 -3.67 -7.83
C ASN A 119 3.14 -4.46 -7.03
N PHE A 120 2.69 -5.40 -6.20
CA PHE A 120 3.59 -6.24 -5.41
C PHE A 120 4.65 -6.93 -6.28
N PHE A 121 4.24 -7.61 -7.35
CA PHE A 121 5.17 -8.33 -8.21
C PHE A 121 6.05 -7.43 -9.09
N ARG A 122 5.66 -6.19 -9.38
CA ARG A 122 6.50 -5.25 -10.15
C ARG A 122 7.51 -4.52 -9.28
N SER A 123 7.12 -4.12 -8.07
CA SER A 123 7.89 -3.17 -7.25
C SER A 123 8.86 -3.84 -6.29
N ASN A 124 8.65 -5.13 -5.95
CA ASN A 124 9.44 -5.78 -4.91
C ASN A 124 10.57 -6.65 -5.45
N SER A 125 11.53 -6.98 -4.58
CA SER A 125 12.66 -7.83 -4.92
C SER A 125 12.26 -9.29 -5.18
N PRO A 126 13.05 -10.07 -5.93
CA PRO A 126 12.78 -11.49 -6.16
C PRO A 126 12.63 -12.30 -4.87
N ILE A 127 13.38 -11.96 -3.83
CA ILE A 127 13.33 -12.62 -2.51
C ILE A 127 11.93 -12.50 -1.89
N LEU A 128 11.32 -11.32 -1.95
CA LEU A 128 9.96 -11.09 -1.43
C LEU A 128 8.91 -11.79 -2.29
N LYS A 129 9.03 -11.70 -3.62
CA LYS A 129 8.09 -12.30 -4.58
C LYS A 129 7.97 -13.81 -4.41
N THR A 130 9.09 -14.52 -4.27
CA THR A 130 9.12 -15.97 -4.14
C THR A 130 8.52 -16.48 -2.83
N ARG A 131 8.43 -15.61 -1.81
CA ARG A 131 7.91 -15.99 -0.49
C ARG A 131 6.45 -15.62 -0.26
N LEU A 132 5.79 -14.91 -1.19
CA LEU A 132 4.38 -14.52 -1.03
C LEU A 132 3.47 -15.74 -0.92
N VAL A 133 3.60 -16.69 -1.84
CA VAL A 133 2.78 -17.90 -1.85
C VAL A 133 2.99 -18.74 -0.58
N PRO A 134 4.22 -19.06 -0.16
CA PRO A 134 4.47 -19.69 1.15
C PRO A 134 3.88 -18.92 2.34
N ALA A 135 3.91 -17.59 2.34
CA ALA A 135 3.32 -16.78 3.40
C ALA A 135 1.80 -16.95 3.46
N LEU A 136 1.11 -16.90 2.32
CA LEU A 136 -0.34 -17.10 2.24
C LEU A 136 -0.76 -18.53 2.68
N GLU A 137 0.03 -19.54 2.31
CA GLU A 137 -0.18 -20.92 2.75
C GLU A 137 -0.03 -21.06 4.27
N ALA A 138 1.00 -20.46 4.84
CA ALA A 138 1.30 -20.54 6.27
C ALA A 138 0.19 -19.94 7.15
N ILE A 139 -0.42 -18.83 6.72
CA ILE A 139 -1.54 -18.20 7.43
C ILE A 139 -2.90 -18.83 7.12
N GLY A 140 -2.95 -19.85 6.23
CA GLY A 140 -4.19 -20.50 5.81
C GLY A 140 -5.07 -19.67 4.87
N ALA A 141 -4.54 -18.65 4.20
CA ALA A 141 -5.25 -17.83 3.22
C ALA A 141 -5.33 -18.57 1.87
N VAL A 142 -6.22 -19.55 1.79
CA VAL A 142 -6.32 -20.45 0.62
C VAL A 142 -7.25 -19.93 -0.49
N LYS A 143 -8.05 -18.91 -0.21
CA LYS A 143 -8.96 -18.33 -1.20
C LYS A 143 -8.15 -17.71 -2.34
N ARG A 144 -8.47 -18.06 -3.58
CA ARG A 144 -7.76 -17.60 -4.78
C ARG A 144 -6.26 -17.99 -4.85
N LEU A 145 -5.78 -18.85 -3.97
CA LEU A 145 -4.35 -19.21 -3.90
C LEU A 145 -3.81 -19.77 -5.23
N SER A 146 -4.61 -20.58 -5.92
CA SER A 146 -4.23 -21.14 -7.24
C SER A 146 -4.07 -20.04 -8.31
N GLU A 147 -4.92 -19.02 -8.29
CA GLU A 147 -4.84 -17.87 -9.19
C GLU A 147 -3.62 -17.01 -8.85
N ILE A 148 -3.35 -16.77 -7.55
CA ILE A 148 -2.15 -16.06 -7.08
C ILE A 148 -0.87 -16.80 -7.46
N LYS A 149 -0.82 -18.12 -7.30
CA LYS A 149 0.31 -18.95 -7.75
C LYS A 149 0.57 -18.79 -9.25
N ARG A 150 -0.49 -18.78 -10.05
CA ARG A 150 -0.36 -18.57 -11.50
C ARG A 150 0.21 -17.20 -11.83
N ILE A 151 -0.24 -16.13 -11.12
CA ILE A 151 0.35 -14.79 -11.29
C ILE A 151 1.82 -14.78 -10.85
N ALA A 152 2.16 -15.42 -9.73
CA ALA A 152 3.55 -15.51 -9.28
C ALA A 152 4.48 -16.15 -10.35
N LEU A 153 4.02 -17.19 -11.02
CA LEU A 153 4.76 -17.84 -12.14
C LEU A 153 4.95 -16.91 -13.33
N MET A 154 4.03 -15.99 -13.62
CA MET A 154 4.19 -15.00 -14.69
C MET A 154 5.36 -14.04 -14.45
N PHE A 155 5.78 -13.87 -13.19
CA PHE A 155 6.90 -13.01 -12.81
C PHE A 155 8.18 -13.80 -12.45
N ASP A 156 8.19 -15.12 -12.64
CA ASP A 156 9.40 -15.94 -12.53
C ASP A 156 10.02 -16.09 -13.91
N ASP A 157 11.10 -15.35 -14.17
CA ASP A 157 11.83 -15.36 -15.45
C ASP A 157 12.42 -16.75 -15.80
N ARG A 158 12.41 -17.70 -14.86
CA ARG A 158 12.88 -19.07 -15.06
C ARG A 158 11.77 -20.04 -15.44
N ASP A 159 10.52 -19.60 -15.37
CA ASP A 159 9.36 -20.44 -15.69
C ASP A 159 8.73 -20.00 -17.03
N GLU A 160 8.99 -20.76 -18.08
CA GLU A 160 8.42 -20.53 -19.41
C GLU A 160 7.03 -21.17 -19.60
N THR A 161 6.50 -21.84 -18.58
CA THR A 161 5.21 -22.57 -18.68
C THR A 161 3.99 -21.65 -18.68
N VAL A 162 4.13 -20.43 -18.15
CA VAL A 162 3.04 -19.45 -18.03
C VAL A 162 3.41 -18.17 -18.78
N SER A 163 2.61 -17.83 -19.79
CA SER A 163 2.78 -16.57 -20.52
C SER A 163 2.32 -15.38 -19.67
N PHE A 164 3.10 -14.30 -19.68
CA PHE A 164 2.74 -13.05 -19.02
C PHE A 164 1.45 -12.45 -19.61
N SER A 165 0.51 -12.06 -18.74
CA SER A 165 -0.79 -11.51 -19.15
C SER A 165 -1.25 -10.40 -18.20
N GLU A 166 -1.10 -9.14 -18.64
CA GLU A 166 -1.63 -7.97 -17.92
C GLU A 166 -3.13 -8.08 -17.64
N LYS A 167 -3.88 -8.65 -18.57
CA LYS A 167 -5.34 -8.81 -18.43
C LYS A 167 -5.70 -9.76 -17.29
N GLU A 168 -4.95 -10.85 -17.13
CA GLU A 168 -5.19 -11.79 -16.03
C GLU A 168 -4.82 -11.17 -14.69
N ILE A 169 -3.71 -10.44 -14.62
CA ILE A 169 -3.27 -9.74 -13.41
C ILE A 169 -4.35 -8.73 -12.99
N ALA A 170 -4.78 -7.85 -13.90
CA ALA A 170 -5.80 -6.85 -13.62
C ALA A 170 -7.14 -7.46 -13.19
N ALA A 171 -7.57 -8.55 -13.84
CA ALA A 171 -8.80 -9.25 -13.49
C ALA A 171 -8.74 -9.92 -12.11
N LEU A 172 -7.56 -10.39 -11.69
CA LEU A 172 -7.39 -10.92 -10.34
C LEU A 172 -7.33 -9.80 -9.30
N ASP A 173 -6.61 -8.71 -9.58
CA ASP A 173 -6.54 -7.54 -8.70
C ASP A 173 -7.94 -6.94 -8.44
N GLU A 174 -8.81 -6.85 -9.47
CA GLU A 174 -10.21 -6.44 -9.32
C GLU A 174 -10.98 -7.38 -8.39
N LYS A 175 -10.88 -8.69 -8.60
CA LYS A 175 -11.53 -9.69 -7.73
C LYS A 175 -11.02 -9.63 -6.28
N LEU A 176 -9.71 -9.43 -6.08
CA LEU A 176 -9.13 -9.31 -4.74
C LEU A 176 -9.68 -8.08 -3.99
N SER A 177 -9.90 -6.98 -4.70
CA SER A 177 -10.51 -5.77 -4.17
C SER A 177 -11.98 -5.99 -3.83
N ASP A 178 -12.76 -6.49 -4.77
CA ASP A 178 -14.22 -6.69 -4.63
C ASP A 178 -14.58 -7.70 -3.55
N GLU A 179 -13.78 -8.76 -3.41
CA GLU A 179 -14.00 -9.81 -2.42
C GLU A 179 -13.42 -9.48 -1.03
N GLY A 180 -12.78 -8.32 -0.86
CA GLY A 180 -12.16 -7.91 0.40
C GLY A 180 -11.02 -8.83 0.86
N LEU A 181 -10.35 -9.51 -0.09
CA LEU A 181 -9.38 -10.56 0.23
C LEU A 181 -8.16 -10.03 0.98
N LEU A 182 -7.73 -8.78 0.74
CA LEU A 182 -6.63 -8.17 1.50
C LEU A 182 -6.98 -8.06 2.99
N SER A 183 -8.24 -7.71 3.30
CA SER A 183 -8.72 -7.69 4.69
C SER A 183 -8.77 -9.10 5.29
N GLU A 184 -9.18 -10.12 4.52
CA GLU A 184 -9.15 -11.51 4.97
C GLU A 184 -7.71 -11.98 5.25
N ILE A 185 -6.74 -11.62 4.40
CA ILE A 185 -5.31 -11.91 4.59
C ILE A 185 -4.80 -11.23 5.87
N LYS A 186 -5.16 -9.97 6.10
CA LYS A 186 -4.78 -9.23 7.31
C LYS A 186 -5.29 -9.92 8.57
N LEU A 187 -6.56 -10.31 8.60
CA LEU A 187 -7.16 -11.03 9.73
C LEU A 187 -6.55 -12.42 9.93
N ALA A 188 -6.27 -13.15 8.84
CA ALA A 188 -5.59 -14.45 8.91
C ALA A 188 -4.16 -14.32 9.45
N GLY A 189 -3.44 -13.28 9.04
CA GLY A 189 -2.11 -12.94 9.56
C GLY A 189 -2.14 -12.61 11.05
N ALA A 190 -3.11 -11.82 11.50
CA ALA A 190 -3.30 -11.50 12.91
C ALA A 190 -3.58 -12.76 13.74
N LYS A 191 -4.45 -13.62 13.24
CA LYS A 191 -4.74 -14.92 13.87
C LYS A 191 -3.49 -15.78 13.96
N TYR A 192 -2.71 -15.88 12.89
CA TYR A 192 -1.45 -16.63 12.87
C TYR A 192 -0.46 -16.11 13.92
N ILE A 193 -0.35 -14.78 14.10
CA ILE A 193 0.48 -14.19 15.15
C ILE A 193 -0.01 -14.58 16.54
N LYS A 194 -1.31 -14.51 16.82
CA LYS A 194 -1.92 -14.85 18.12
C LYS A 194 -1.78 -16.34 18.46
N GLU A 195 -1.83 -17.20 17.46
CA GLU A 195 -1.62 -18.65 17.64
C GLU A 195 -0.14 -19.03 17.85
N ASN A 196 0.79 -18.16 17.42
CA ASN A 196 2.23 -18.42 17.44
C ASN A 196 3.04 -17.28 18.10
N PRO A 197 2.66 -16.73 19.26
CA PRO A 197 3.26 -15.50 19.81
C PRO A 197 4.77 -15.61 20.06
N LYS A 198 5.25 -16.79 20.43
CA LYS A 198 6.67 -17.06 20.70
C LYS A 198 7.58 -16.90 19.46
N MET A 199 7.04 -16.94 18.25
CA MET A 199 7.81 -16.76 17.03
C MET A 199 8.11 -15.27 16.72
N PHE A 200 7.41 -14.35 17.40
CA PHE A 200 7.47 -12.93 17.11
C PHE A 200 8.15 -12.09 18.20
N ILE A 201 8.18 -12.60 19.42
CA ILE A 201 8.79 -11.96 20.59
C ILE A 201 10.32 -12.12 20.60
#